data_fe28ec570672d7a5f49a2b1492aada87
#
_entry.id   fe28ec570672d7a5f49a2b1492aada87
#
_cell.length_a   1.000
_cell.length_b   1.000
_cell.length_c   1.000
_cell.angle_alpha   90.00
_cell.angle_beta   90.00
_cell.angle_gamma   90.00
#
_symmetry.space_group_name_H-M   'P 1'
#
loop_
_entity.id
_entity.type
_entity.pdbx_description
1 polymer ?
#
loop_
_entity_poly.entity_id
_entity_poly.type
_entity_poly.pdbx_seq_one_letter_code
_entity_poly.pdbx_strand_id
1 'polypeptide(L)'
;MDGIINVKKEAGMTSHDVVFKLRKILGTKKIGHGGTLDPDVVGVLPIAVGKATRMVEFMQDEGKIYEGEITLGFSTTTEDASGEIVERTPVEAPLNAAEVDHMIAQMVGELEQVPPMYSAVKVNGRKLYEYARAGEEVERPVRQVTIYEFTRTSDIGYEEGLARFRFRVKCSKGTYIRTLSVDLGQKLGYAAHISHLTRTSAAGLSLDDALTLEEVAEKVTHGDLSFLHPIEIGTGDLEKVELTVEEVGEVQVGRFIPVESEARELAAFYQGKLVAILEKREELYKPRKVFLTESVLQ
;
A
#
# COMPACT_ATOMS: atom_id res chain seq x y z
N MET A 1 16.48 14.12 11.81
CA MET A 1 16.26 13.44 10.48
C MET A 1 14.78 13.27 10.29
N ASP A 2 14.21 13.91 9.27
CA ASP A 2 12.79 13.87 8.92
C ASP A 2 12.68 13.67 7.41
N GLY A 3 11.84 12.73 6.97
CA GLY A 3 11.64 12.48 5.53
C GLY A 3 11.03 11.12 5.26
N ILE A 4 10.91 10.78 3.98
CA ILE A 4 10.36 9.51 3.50
C ILE A 4 11.45 8.75 2.77
N ILE A 5 11.59 7.45 3.04
CA ILE A 5 12.53 6.58 2.35
C ILE A 5 11.73 5.65 1.44
N ASN A 6 12.16 5.53 0.19
CA ASN A 6 11.67 4.53 -0.74
C ASN A 6 12.46 3.23 -0.55
N VAL A 7 11.93 2.30 0.25
CA VAL A 7 12.60 1.03 0.53
C VAL A 7 12.08 -0.07 -0.36
N LYS A 8 12.98 -0.81 -1.00
CA LYS A 8 12.70 -2.09 -1.63
C LYS A 8 12.70 -3.18 -0.56
N LYS A 9 11.51 -3.58 -0.13
CA LYS A 9 11.38 -4.73 0.77
C LYS A 9 11.69 -6.01 0.00
N GLU A 10 12.60 -6.80 0.51
CA GLU A 10 12.92 -8.12 -0.04
C GLU A 10 11.99 -9.21 0.53
N ALA A 11 11.93 -10.36 -0.13
CA ALA A 11 11.20 -11.53 0.36
C ALA A 11 11.81 -12.07 1.66
N GLY A 12 11.01 -12.79 2.45
CA GLY A 12 11.43 -13.45 3.68
C GLY A 12 11.46 -12.55 4.92
N MET A 13 11.02 -11.29 4.81
CA MET A 13 10.88 -10.39 5.96
C MET A 13 9.55 -9.67 5.97
N THR A 14 9.02 -9.39 7.16
CA THR A 14 7.82 -8.59 7.34
C THR A 14 8.12 -7.09 7.17
N SER A 15 7.08 -6.29 6.90
CA SER A 15 7.21 -4.82 6.90
C SER A 15 7.69 -4.28 8.25
N HIS A 16 7.38 -4.98 9.36
CA HIS A 16 7.84 -4.62 10.70
C HIS A 16 9.33 -4.90 10.89
N ASP A 17 9.85 -5.98 10.32
CA ASP A 17 11.30 -6.30 10.35
C ASP A 17 12.10 -5.21 9.63
N VAL A 18 11.59 -4.69 8.50
CA VAL A 18 12.19 -3.54 7.81
C VAL A 18 12.28 -2.32 8.73
N VAL A 19 11.18 -1.97 9.39
CA VAL A 19 11.16 -0.85 10.36
C VAL A 19 12.16 -1.09 11.50
N PHE A 20 12.21 -2.31 12.04
CA PHE A 20 13.13 -2.66 13.13
C PHE A 20 14.61 -2.53 12.71
N LYS A 21 14.97 -3.01 11.51
CA LYS A 21 16.33 -2.88 10.96
C LYS A 21 16.68 -1.41 10.71
N LEU A 22 15.76 -0.64 10.13
CA LEU A 22 15.99 0.80 9.88
C LEU A 22 16.16 1.60 11.16
N ARG A 23 15.48 1.25 12.26
CA ARG A 23 15.71 1.89 13.57
C ARG A 23 17.17 1.78 14.02
N LYS A 24 17.81 0.64 13.73
CA LYS A 24 19.24 0.43 14.05
C LYS A 24 20.14 1.20 13.08
N ILE A 25 19.85 1.14 11.78
CA ILE A 25 20.63 1.82 10.74
C ILE A 25 20.63 3.34 10.96
N LEU A 26 19.44 3.92 11.23
CA LEU A 26 19.25 5.37 11.33
C LEU A 26 19.40 5.92 12.75
N GLY A 27 19.57 5.06 13.75
CA GLY A 27 19.71 5.49 15.16
C GLY A 27 18.46 6.20 15.71
N THR A 28 17.26 5.94 15.19
CA THR A 28 16.02 6.58 15.64
C THR A 28 14.88 5.60 15.82
N LYS A 29 14.01 5.86 16.81
CA LYS A 29 12.82 5.04 17.05
C LYS A 29 11.60 5.52 16.27
N LYS A 30 11.60 6.77 15.78
CA LYS A 30 10.49 7.38 15.05
C LYS A 30 10.51 6.94 13.59
N ILE A 31 10.06 5.72 13.32
CA ILE A 31 9.95 5.14 11.99
C ILE A 31 8.61 4.40 11.88
N GLY A 32 7.91 4.61 10.76
CA GLY A 32 6.67 3.92 10.41
C GLY A 32 6.62 3.61 8.91
N HIS A 33 5.80 2.64 8.49
CA HIS A 33 5.65 2.28 7.07
C HIS A 33 4.29 2.69 6.51
N GLY A 34 4.27 3.07 5.24
CA GLY A 34 3.09 3.51 4.49
C GLY A 34 2.28 2.39 3.84
N GLY A 35 2.21 1.20 4.46
CA GLY A 35 1.38 0.09 3.98
C GLY A 35 2.10 -1.26 4.05
N THR A 36 1.45 -2.23 4.66
CA THR A 36 2.00 -3.58 4.85
C THR A 36 2.21 -4.30 3.52
N LEU A 37 3.30 -5.05 3.41
CA LEU A 37 3.52 -6.12 2.44
C LEU A 37 3.62 -7.45 3.19
N ASP A 38 3.06 -8.50 2.61
CA ASP A 38 3.20 -9.87 3.11
C ASP A 38 4.69 -10.28 3.08
N PRO A 39 5.13 -11.26 3.91
CA PRO A 39 6.55 -11.60 4.03
C PRO A 39 7.23 -11.91 2.70
N ASP A 40 6.59 -12.67 1.82
CA ASP A 40 7.16 -13.12 0.54
C ASP A 40 6.96 -12.12 -0.61
N VAL A 41 6.16 -11.06 -0.39
CA VAL A 41 5.95 -10.00 -1.37
C VAL A 41 7.12 -9.02 -1.35
N VAL A 42 7.68 -8.77 -2.52
CA VAL A 42 8.78 -7.83 -2.77
C VAL A 42 8.21 -6.46 -3.17
N GLY A 43 9.01 -5.41 -3.03
CA GLY A 43 8.74 -4.13 -3.69
C GLY A 43 8.69 -2.93 -2.78
N VAL A 44 8.09 -1.86 -3.31
CA VAL A 44 8.06 -0.54 -2.68
C VAL A 44 7.39 -0.57 -1.32
N LEU A 45 8.14 -0.25 -0.28
CA LEU A 45 7.65 -0.02 1.08
C LEU A 45 8.03 1.40 1.51
N PRO A 46 7.10 2.37 1.40
CA PRO A 46 7.34 3.72 1.85
C PRO A 46 7.58 3.75 3.36
N ILE A 47 8.69 4.34 3.78
CA ILE A 47 9.07 4.45 5.19
C ILE A 47 9.13 5.91 5.59
N ALA A 48 8.35 6.29 6.58
CA ALA A 48 8.38 7.62 7.16
C ALA A 48 9.32 7.67 8.37
N VAL A 49 10.17 8.70 8.44
CA VAL A 49 11.16 8.92 9.50
C VAL A 49 10.91 10.25 10.19
N GLY A 50 11.04 10.27 11.50
CA GLY A 50 10.90 11.47 12.31
C GLY A 50 9.51 12.10 12.23
N LYS A 51 9.43 13.39 11.88
CA LYS A 51 8.14 14.10 11.75
C LYS A 51 7.27 13.52 10.63
N ALA A 52 7.87 12.94 9.58
CA ALA A 52 7.13 12.30 8.49
C ALA A 52 6.27 11.11 8.95
N THR A 53 6.52 10.53 10.13
CA THR A 53 5.64 9.47 10.67
C THR A 53 4.19 9.89 10.85
N ARG A 54 3.92 11.20 10.94
CA ARG A 54 2.57 11.75 10.97
C ARG A 54 1.85 11.67 9.61
N MET A 55 2.61 11.43 8.51
CA MET A 55 2.09 11.27 7.15
C MET A 55 1.69 9.83 6.81
N VAL A 56 2.01 8.86 7.65
CA VAL A 56 1.80 7.44 7.36
C VAL A 56 0.36 7.12 6.94
N GLU A 57 -0.63 7.71 7.58
CA GLU A 57 -2.04 7.47 7.23
C GLU A 57 -2.38 7.94 5.82
N PHE A 58 -1.87 9.10 5.39
CA PHE A 58 -2.09 9.66 4.05
C PHE A 58 -1.34 8.87 2.98
N MET A 59 -0.11 8.45 3.26
CA MET A 59 0.66 7.56 2.38
C MET A 59 -0.04 6.20 2.16
N GLN A 60 -0.82 5.73 3.15
CA GLN A 60 -1.59 4.50 3.02
C GLN A 60 -2.83 4.67 2.14
N ASP A 61 -3.39 5.87 2.08
CA ASP A 61 -4.61 6.18 1.34
C ASP A 61 -4.42 6.24 -0.16
N GLU A 62 -3.22 6.55 -0.61
CA GLU A 62 -2.85 6.60 -2.03
C GLU A 62 -2.91 5.22 -2.69
N GLY A 63 -3.29 5.22 -3.98
CA GLY A 63 -3.36 4.00 -4.80
C GLY A 63 -2.02 3.29 -4.93
N LYS A 64 -2.07 1.97 -5.16
CA LYS A 64 -0.92 1.09 -5.27
C LYS A 64 -0.93 0.35 -6.58
N ILE A 65 0.27 0.08 -7.12
CA ILE A 65 0.43 -0.72 -8.33
C ILE A 65 1.17 -2.00 -7.98
N TYR A 66 0.63 -3.11 -8.45
CA TYR A 66 1.24 -4.42 -8.31
C TYR A 66 1.41 -5.08 -9.66
N GLU A 67 2.47 -5.86 -9.78
CA GLU A 67 2.70 -6.82 -10.84
C GLU A 67 2.93 -8.19 -10.23
N GLY A 68 2.47 -9.23 -10.91
CA GLY A 68 2.59 -10.58 -10.37
C GLY A 68 2.17 -11.64 -11.33
N GLU A 69 2.00 -12.85 -10.83
CA GLU A 69 1.56 -14.02 -11.58
C GLU A 69 0.40 -14.69 -10.85
N ILE A 70 -0.65 -14.99 -11.61
CA ILE A 70 -1.78 -15.82 -11.17
C ILE A 70 -1.57 -17.22 -11.73
N THR A 71 -1.75 -18.21 -10.85
CA THR A 71 -1.80 -19.63 -11.20
C THR A 71 -3.21 -20.17 -11.01
N LEU A 72 -3.78 -20.71 -12.08
CA LEU A 72 -5.04 -21.47 -12.08
C LEU A 72 -4.73 -22.96 -12.01
N GLY A 73 -5.58 -23.72 -11.33
CA GLY A 73 -5.47 -25.18 -11.21
C GLY A 73 -5.49 -25.67 -9.77
N PHE A 74 -5.12 -24.84 -8.81
CA PHE A 74 -5.34 -25.12 -7.39
C PHE A 74 -5.36 -23.81 -6.57
N SER A 75 -6.03 -23.88 -5.41
CA SER A 75 -6.02 -22.83 -4.39
C SER A 75 -5.27 -23.26 -3.14
N THR A 76 -4.90 -22.29 -2.30
CA THR A 76 -4.17 -22.53 -1.05
C THR A 76 -4.84 -21.85 0.14
N THR A 77 -4.48 -22.28 1.34
CA THR A 77 -5.00 -21.72 2.60
C THR A 77 -4.66 -20.23 2.79
N THR A 78 -3.56 -19.75 2.19
CA THR A 78 -3.09 -18.37 2.27
C THR A 78 -3.45 -17.53 1.05
N GLU A 79 -4.05 -18.15 0.02
CA GLU A 79 -4.34 -17.55 -1.30
C GLU A 79 -3.07 -17.14 -2.08
N ASP A 80 -1.89 -17.58 -1.64
CA ASP A 80 -0.59 -17.45 -2.29
C ASP A 80 0.16 -18.80 -2.32
N ALA A 81 1.36 -18.82 -2.88
CA ALA A 81 2.14 -20.05 -3.03
C ALA A 81 2.68 -20.65 -1.72
N SER A 82 2.58 -19.95 -0.59
CA SER A 82 3.13 -20.40 0.71
C SER A 82 2.20 -21.31 1.49
N GLY A 83 0.89 -21.32 1.16
CA GLY A 83 -0.13 -22.10 1.87
C GLY A 83 -0.23 -23.55 1.41
N GLU A 84 -0.90 -24.36 2.23
CA GLU A 84 -1.27 -25.73 1.86
C GLU A 84 -2.38 -25.71 0.81
N ILE A 85 -2.37 -26.69 -0.11
CA ILE A 85 -3.39 -26.82 -1.15
C ILE A 85 -4.73 -27.19 -0.52
N VAL A 86 -5.78 -26.41 -0.87
CA VAL A 86 -7.15 -26.61 -0.40
C VAL A 86 -8.01 -27.28 -1.46
N GLU A 87 -7.93 -26.81 -2.71
CA GLU A 87 -8.76 -27.26 -3.81
C GLU A 87 -7.93 -27.44 -5.08
N ARG A 88 -8.27 -28.44 -5.90
CA ARG A 88 -7.66 -28.68 -7.21
C ARG A 88 -8.74 -28.75 -8.29
N THR A 89 -8.54 -27.93 -9.33
CA THR A 89 -9.35 -27.90 -10.55
C THR A 89 -8.42 -27.82 -11.76
N PRO A 90 -7.81 -28.94 -12.18
CA PRO A 90 -6.80 -28.94 -13.25
C PRO A 90 -7.32 -28.26 -14.53
N VAL A 91 -6.47 -27.48 -15.18
CA VAL A 91 -6.75 -26.85 -16.47
C VAL A 91 -6.39 -27.87 -17.56
N GLU A 92 -7.40 -28.60 -18.03
CA GLU A 92 -7.20 -29.71 -18.99
C GLU A 92 -7.10 -29.24 -20.44
N ALA A 93 -7.61 -28.06 -20.75
CA ALA A 93 -7.60 -27.48 -22.11
C ALA A 93 -7.12 -26.02 -22.08
N PRO A 94 -6.49 -25.53 -23.17
CA PRO A 94 -6.09 -24.13 -23.26
C PRO A 94 -7.28 -23.17 -23.10
N LEU A 95 -7.10 -22.17 -22.23
CA LEU A 95 -8.08 -21.10 -22.02
C LEU A 95 -8.09 -20.16 -23.23
N ASN A 96 -9.26 -19.62 -23.54
CA ASN A 96 -9.37 -18.52 -24.48
C ASN A 96 -8.83 -17.23 -23.83
N ALA A 97 -7.72 -16.72 -24.36
CA ALA A 97 -7.09 -15.51 -23.84
C ALA A 97 -8.02 -14.29 -23.81
N ALA A 98 -8.88 -14.16 -24.83
CA ALA A 98 -9.86 -13.06 -24.90
C ALA A 98 -10.95 -13.20 -23.80
N GLU A 99 -11.32 -14.40 -23.43
CA GLU A 99 -12.24 -14.66 -22.31
C GLU A 99 -11.60 -14.31 -20.97
N VAL A 100 -10.34 -14.68 -20.77
CA VAL A 100 -9.57 -14.29 -19.56
C VAL A 100 -9.48 -12.77 -19.48
N ASP A 101 -9.13 -12.09 -20.57
CA ASP A 101 -9.03 -10.61 -20.61
C ASP A 101 -10.40 -9.95 -20.37
N HIS A 102 -11.48 -10.55 -20.87
CA HIS A 102 -12.85 -10.08 -20.62
C HIS A 102 -13.23 -10.19 -19.13
N MET A 103 -12.92 -11.31 -18.47
CA MET A 103 -13.17 -11.48 -17.05
C MET A 103 -12.33 -10.53 -16.18
N ILE A 104 -11.08 -10.29 -16.56
CA ILE A 104 -10.22 -9.29 -15.93
C ILE A 104 -10.84 -7.88 -16.03
N ALA A 105 -11.32 -7.51 -17.24
CA ALA A 105 -11.95 -6.21 -17.47
C ALA A 105 -13.22 -6.00 -16.62
N GLN A 106 -13.98 -7.05 -16.36
CA GLN A 106 -15.18 -7.00 -15.49
C GLN A 106 -14.84 -6.77 -14.01
N MET A 107 -13.58 -6.92 -13.61
CA MET A 107 -13.12 -6.68 -12.24
C MET A 107 -12.57 -5.26 -12.04
N VAL A 108 -12.60 -4.42 -13.07
CA VAL A 108 -12.26 -2.99 -12.96
C VAL A 108 -13.46 -2.22 -12.42
N GLY A 109 -13.22 -1.30 -11.49
CA GLY A 109 -14.25 -0.51 -10.82
C GLY A 109 -14.38 -0.83 -9.34
N GLU A 110 -15.52 -0.54 -8.75
CA GLU A 110 -15.80 -0.84 -7.35
C GLU A 110 -16.14 -2.32 -7.17
N LEU A 111 -15.48 -2.96 -6.22
CA LEU A 111 -15.66 -4.36 -5.86
C LEU A 111 -15.85 -4.53 -4.37
N GLU A 112 -16.63 -5.56 -4.01
CA GLU A 112 -16.67 -6.09 -2.65
C GLU A 112 -15.62 -7.21 -2.50
N GLN A 113 -14.79 -7.09 -1.47
CA GLN A 113 -13.84 -8.14 -1.10
C GLN A 113 -14.06 -8.60 0.34
N VAL A 114 -13.96 -9.91 0.54
CA VAL A 114 -13.80 -10.52 1.87
C VAL A 114 -12.31 -10.74 2.10
N PRO A 115 -11.67 -10.06 3.08
CA PRO A 115 -10.23 -10.20 3.30
C PRO A 115 -9.86 -11.65 3.61
N PRO A 116 -8.64 -12.10 3.20
CA PRO A 116 -8.20 -13.46 3.50
C PRO A 116 -8.02 -13.67 5.00
N MET A 117 -8.17 -14.91 5.46
CA MET A 117 -7.96 -15.27 6.87
C MET A 117 -6.54 -14.91 7.34
N TYR A 118 -5.55 -15.09 6.48
CA TYR A 118 -4.16 -14.68 6.75
C TYR A 118 -3.96 -13.18 6.43
N SER A 119 -4.63 -12.33 7.22
CA SER A 119 -4.52 -10.86 7.11
C SER A 119 -4.45 -10.19 8.48
N ALA A 120 -4.03 -8.91 8.49
CA ALA A 120 -3.96 -8.09 9.69
C ALA A 120 -5.29 -7.38 10.05
N VAL A 121 -6.37 -7.68 9.34
CA VAL A 121 -7.71 -7.15 9.64
C VAL A 121 -8.13 -7.61 11.02
N LYS A 122 -8.64 -6.68 11.83
CA LYS A 122 -9.11 -6.98 13.19
C LYS A 122 -10.62 -7.21 13.17
N VAL A 123 -11.01 -8.31 13.85
CA VAL A 123 -12.40 -8.66 14.16
C VAL A 123 -12.44 -8.97 15.65
N ASN A 124 -13.36 -8.37 16.39
CA ASN A 124 -13.48 -8.54 17.85
C ASN A 124 -12.15 -8.33 18.61
N GLY A 125 -11.32 -7.37 18.15
CA GLY A 125 -10.05 -7.01 18.78
C GLY A 125 -8.85 -7.89 18.41
N ARG A 126 -9.04 -9.06 17.76
CA ARG A 126 -7.99 -9.97 17.29
C ARG A 126 -7.82 -9.86 15.77
N LYS A 127 -6.62 -10.08 15.27
CA LYS A 127 -6.35 -10.10 13.83
C LYS A 127 -6.81 -11.43 13.22
N LEU A 128 -7.26 -11.41 11.96
CA LEU A 128 -7.76 -12.62 11.28
C LEU A 128 -6.72 -13.74 11.25
N TYR A 129 -5.42 -13.42 11.03
CA TYR A 129 -4.38 -14.46 11.03
C TYR A 129 -4.23 -15.16 12.41
N GLU A 130 -4.62 -14.52 13.52
CA GLU A 130 -4.58 -15.13 14.85
C GLU A 130 -5.70 -16.17 15.01
N TYR A 131 -6.88 -15.91 14.43
CA TYR A 131 -7.96 -16.89 14.31
C TYR A 131 -7.54 -18.08 13.43
N ALA A 132 -6.95 -17.78 12.24
CA ALA A 132 -6.48 -18.82 11.33
C ALA A 132 -5.48 -19.79 11.99
N ARG A 133 -4.50 -19.25 12.74
CA ARG A 133 -3.51 -20.07 13.48
C ARG A 133 -4.11 -20.86 14.63
N ALA A 134 -5.17 -20.36 15.23
CA ALA A 134 -5.89 -21.07 16.30
C ALA A 134 -6.89 -22.10 15.76
N GLY A 135 -7.10 -22.17 14.43
CA GLY A 135 -8.13 -23.02 13.82
C GLY A 135 -9.56 -22.57 14.17
N GLU A 136 -9.74 -21.31 14.53
CA GLU A 136 -11.03 -20.72 14.90
C GLU A 136 -11.68 -20.05 13.70
N GLU A 137 -12.97 -20.31 13.51
CA GLU A 137 -13.78 -19.61 12.51
C GLU A 137 -14.26 -18.25 13.05
N VAL A 138 -14.29 -17.26 12.16
CA VAL A 138 -14.83 -15.94 12.45
C VAL A 138 -15.43 -15.33 11.20
N GLU A 139 -16.55 -14.65 11.34
CA GLU A 139 -17.16 -13.91 10.23
C GLU A 139 -16.25 -12.75 9.80
N ARG A 140 -15.88 -12.75 8.52
CA ARG A 140 -14.99 -11.74 7.96
C ARG A 140 -15.79 -10.56 7.41
N PRO A 141 -15.36 -9.31 7.65
CA PRO A 141 -16.07 -8.15 7.13
C PRO A 141 -15.94 -8.06 5.60
N VAL A 142 -17.01 -7.68 4.93
CA VAL A 142 -16.97 -7.28 3.53
C VAL A 142 -16.42 -5.87 3.44
N ARG A 143 -15.54 -5.59 2.49
CA ARG A 143 -14.93 -4.28 2.25
C ARG A 143 -15.13 -3.84 0.82
N GLN A 144 -15.43 -2.56 0.63
CA GLN A 144 -15.42 -1.94 -0.68
C GLN A 144 -13.99 -1.55 -1.05
N VAL A 145 -13.56 -1.94 -2.24
CA VAL A 145 -12.27 -1.59 -2.83
C VAL A 145 -12.49 -1.14 -4.27
N THR A 146 -11.54 -0.38 -4.81
CA THR A 146 -11.59 0.07 -6.20
C THR A 146 -10.39 -0.46 -6.97
N ILE A 147 -10.66 -1.11 -8.06
CA ILE A 147 -9.66 -1.51 -9.06
C ILE A 147 -9.67 -0.47 -10.18
N TYR A 148 -8.61 0.33 -10.27
CA TYR A 148 -8.52 1.38 -11.29
C TYR A 148 -8.10 0.85 -12.65
N GLU A 149 -7.18 -0.13 -12.64
CA GLU A 149 -6.67 -0.81 -13.83
C GLU A 149 -6.39 -2.27 -13.48
N PHE A 150 -6.71 -3.19 -14.39
CA PHE A 150 -6.32 -4.58 -14.27
C PHE A 150 -6.12 -5.15 -15.68
N THR A 151 -4.91 -5.65 -15.98
CA THR A 151 -4.55 -6.16 -17.30
C THR A 151 -3.64 -7.37 -17.18
N ARG A 152 -3.82 -8.35 -18.09
CA ARG A 152 -2.86 -9.42 -18.30
C ARG A 152 -1.69 -8.89 -19.12
N THR A 153 -0.46 -9.22 -18.71
CA THR A 153 0.79 -8.69 -19.30
C THR A 153 1.66 -9.77 -19.94
N SER A 154 1.20 -11.02 -20.00
CA SER A 154 1.90 -12.11 -20.69
C SER A 154 0.93 -13.05 -21.40
N ASP A 155 1.46 -13.90 -22.27
CA ASP A 155 0.74 -15.08 -22.74
C ASP A 155 0.41 -16.01 -21.58
N ILE A 156 -0.56 -16.92 -21.79
CA ILE A 156 -0.94 -17.94 -20.82
C ILE A 156 -0.07 -19.17 -21.06
N GLY A 157 0.77 -19.49 -20.07
CA GLY A 157 1.59 -20.68 -20.06
C GLY A 157 0.83 -21.87 -19.44
N TYR A 158 1.08 -23.08 -19.95
CA TYR A 158 0.44 -24.31 -19.47
C TYR A 158 1.50 -25.34 -19.07
N GLU A 159 1.36 -25.92 -17.91
CA GLU A 159 2.25 -26.94 -17.39
C GLU A 159 1.53 -27.81 -16.35
N GLU A 160 1.52 -29.12 -16.54
CA GLU A 160 1.01 -30.11 -15.57
C GLU A 160 -0.41 -29.81 -15.01
N GLY A 161 -1.34 -29.40 -15.87
CA GLY A 161 -2.70 -29.05 -15.46
C GLY A 161 -2.83 -27.70 -14.78
N LEU A 162 -1.82 -26.85 -14.89
CA LEU A 162 -1.83 -25.47 -14.43
C LEU A 162 -1.83 -24.50 -15.60
N ALA A 163 -2.50 -23.35 -15.44
CA ALA A 163 -2.37 -22.22 -16.33
C ALA A 163 -1.82 -21.03 -15.55
N ARG A 164 -0.81 -20.35 -16.10
CA ARG A 164 -0.16 -19.20 -15.46
C ARG A 164 -0.09 -18.02 -16.41
N PHE A 165 -0.33 -16.83 -15.90
CA PHE A 165 -0.11 -15.58 -16.62
C PHE A 165 0.26 -14.44 -15.69
N ARG A 166 1.04 -13.51 -16.22
CA ARG A 166 1.40 -12.28 -15.51
C ARG A 166 0.33 -11.22 -15.67
N PHE A 167 0.25 -10.35 -14.69
CA PHE A 167 -0.70 -9.25 -14.67
C PHE A 167 -0.08 -7.99 -14.08
N ARG A 168 -0.74 -6.86 -14.33
CA ARG A 168 -0.54 -5.58 -13.67
C ARG A 168 -1.89 -5.08 -13.17
N VAL A 169 -1.92 -4.56 -11.92
CA VAL A 169 -3.13 -4.02 -11.31
C VAL A 169 -2.82 -2.73 -10.57
N LYS A 170 -3.68 -1.70 -10.75
CA LYS A 170 -3.70 -0.48 -9.95
C LYS A 170 -4.97 -0.49 -9.12
N CYS A 171 -4.84 -0.31 -7.79
CA CYS A 171 -5.96 -0.46 -6.87
C CYS A 171 -5.90 0.51 -5.70
N SER A 172 -7.05 0.69 -5.03
CA SER A 172 -7.20 1.46 -3.81
C SER A 172 -6.53 0.79 -2.59
N LYS A 173 -6.39 1.55 -1.50
CA LYS A 173 -5.99 0.98 -0.20
C LYS A 173 -6.92 -0.15 0.23
N GLY A 174 -6.35 -1.11 0.96
CA GLY A 174 -7.12 -2.23 1.54
C GLY A 174 -7.47 -3.34 0.57
N THR A 175 -7.09 -3.22 -0.72
CA THR A 175 -7.26 -4.28 -1.71
C THR A 175 -6.29 -5.42 -1.45
N TYR A 176 -6.82 -6.65 -1.37
CA TYR A 176 -6.04 -7.88 -1.29
C TYR A 176 -5.89 -8.49 -2.68
N ILE A 177 -4.68 -8.43 -3.23
CA ILE A 177 -4.39 -8.96 -4.57
C ILE A 177 -4.50 -10.49 -4.57
N ARG A 178 -4.20 -11.15 -3.44
CA ARG A 178 -4.42 -12.58 -3.23
C ARG A 178 -5.89 -12.96 -3.46
N THR A 179 -6.81 -12.27 -2.80
CA THR A 179 -8.25 -12.50 -2.97
C THR A 179 -8.72 -12.16 -4.39
N LEU A 180 -8.18 -11.08 -5.00
CA LEU A 180 -8.49 -10.73 -6.39
C LEU A 180 -8.16 -11.88 -7.36
N SER A 181 -7.08 -12.62 -7.12
CA SER A 181 -6.71 -13.78 -7.94
C SER A 181 -7.65 -14.96 -7.75
N VAL A 182 -8.08 -15.22 -6.51
CA VAL A 182 -9.06 -16.27 -6.21
C VAL A 182 -10.41 -15.94 -6.87
N ASP A 183 -10.87 -14.70 -6.75
CA ASP A 183 -12.12 -14.22 -7.35
C ASP A 183 -12.09 -14.34 -8.88
N LEU A 184 -10.96 -14.00 -9.53
CA LEU A 184 -10.78 -14.19 -10.96
C LEU A 184 -10.82 -15.67 -11.34
N GLY A 185 -10.14 -16.51 -10.59
CA GLY A 185 -10.16 -17.96 -10.78
C GLY A 185 -11.59 -18.51 -10.74
N GLN A 186 -12.38 -18.13 -9.73
CA GLN A 186 -13.78 -18.53 -9.60
C GLN A 186 -14.63 -18.11 -10.82
N LYS A 187 -14.43 -16.87 -11.32
CA LYS A 187 -15.11 -16.39 -12.54
C LYS A 187 -14.73 -17.21 -13.78
N LEU A 188 -13.52 -17.74 -13.84
CA LEU A 188 -13.02 -18.60 -14.92
C LEU A 188 -13.35 -20.10 -14.69
N GLY A 189 -13.93 -20.45 -13.54
CA GLY A 189 -14.28 -21.83 -13.17
C GLY A 189 -13.12 -22.66 -12.60
N TYR A 190 -12.06 -22.02 -12.10
CA TYR A 190 -10.85 -22.68 -11.58
C TYR A 190 -10.48 -22.19 -10.19
N ALA A 191 -9.98 -23.11 -9.37
CA ALA A 191 -9.24 -22.76 -8.16
C ALA A 191 -7.94 -22.02 -8.53
N ALA A 192 -7.61 -20.96 -7.81
CA ALA A 192 -6.49 -20.07 -8.13
C ALA A 192 -5.77 -19.55 -6.89
N HIS A 193 -4.55 -19.10 -7.11
CA HIS A 193 -3.75 -18.39 -6.11
C HIS A 193 -2.74 -17.45 -6.79
N ILE A 194 -2.17 -16.53 -6.02
CA ILE A 194 -1.02 -15.73 -6.45
C ILE A 194 0.25 -16.56 -6.29
N SER A 195 0.98 -16.81 -7.38
CA SER A 195 2.27 -17.49 -7.36
C SER A 195 3.45 -16.54 -7.20
N HIS A 196 3.32 -15.28 -7.61
CA HIS A 196 4.31 -14.22 -7.43
C HIS A 196 3.64 -12.86 -7.33
N LEU A 197 4.17 -11.97 -6.46
CA LEU A 197 3.64 -10.62 -6.30
C LEU A 197 4.75 -9.62 -5.96
N THR A 198 4.76 -8.51 -6.68
CA THR A 198 5.65 -7.37 -6.45
C THR A 198 4.83 -6.09 -6.41
N ARG A 199 5.03 -5.25 -5.39
CA ARG A 199 4.47 -3.91 -5.39
C ARG A 199 5.41 -2.95 -6.10
N THR A 200 5.05 -2.50 -7.28
CA THR A 200 5.90 -1.64 -8.12
C THR A 200 5.73 -0.16 -7.83
N SER A 201 4.60 0.24 -7.19
CA SER A 201 4.40 1.63 -6.75
C SER A 201 3.52 1.73 -5.51
N ALA A 202 3.86 2.66 -4.63
CA ALA A 202 3.06 3.07 -3.47
C ALA A 202 3.44 4.48 -3.02
N ALA A 203 2.46 5.30 -2.62
CA ALA A 203 2.68 6.67 -2.14
C ALA A 203 3.51 7.53 -3.12
N GLY A 204 3.21 7.46 -4.43
CA GLY A 204 3.94 8.17 -5.47
C GLY A 204 5.38 7.70 -5.72
N LEU A 205 5.84 6.67 -4.99
CA LEU A 205 7.20 6.13 -5.12
C LEU A 205 7.20 4.94 -6.09
N SER A 206 8.28 4.80 -6.88
CA SER A 206 8.50 3.72 -7.84
C SER A 206 9.53 2.71 -7.34
N LEU A 207 9.39 1.46 -7.79
CA LEU A 207 10.37 0.40 -7.52
C LEU A 207 11.73 0.69 -8.17
N ASP A 208 11.75 1.42 -9.29
CA ASP A 208 12.97 1.75 -10.02
C ASP A 208 13.95 2.59 -9.19
N ASP A 209 13.41 3.42 -8.27
CA ASP A 209 14.19 4.30 -7.39
C ASP A 209 14.28 3.76 -5.95
N ALA A 210 13.79 2.55 -5.70
CA ALA A 210 13.75 1.98 -4.35
C ALA A 210 15.11 1.39 -3.94
N LEU A 211 15.52 1.66 -2.70
CA LEU A 211 16.77 1.17 -2.13
C LEU A 211 16.53 -0.04 -1.24
N THR A 212 17.43 -1.01 -1.30
CA THR A 212 17.51 -2.10 -0.33
C THR A 212 17.96 -1.57 1.04
N LEU A 213 17.75 -2.35 2.10
CA LEU A 213 18.24 -2.00 3.44
C LEU A 213 19.76 -1.89 3.50
N GLU A 214 20.47 -2.69 2.70
CA GLU A 214 21.93 -2.67 2.60
C GLU A 214 22.42 -1.37 1.97
N GLU A 215 21.82 -0.94 0.85
CA GLU A 215 22.14 0.33 0.19
C GLU A 215 21.85 1.53 1.10
N VAL A 216 20.74 1.51 1.85
CA VAL A 216 20.45 2.55 2.85
C VAL A 216 21.53 2.57 3.94
N ALA A 217 21.95 1.41 4.46
CA ALA A 217 22.96 1.31 5.50
C ALA A 217 24.33 1.82 5.01
N GLU A 218 24.70 1.50 3.78
CA GLU A 218 25.93 1.99 3.14
C GLU A 218 25.93 3.51 3.01
N LYS A 219 24.85 4.09 2.49
CA LYS A 219 24.69 5.56 2.39
C LYS A 219 24.81 6.25 3.74
N VAL A 220 24.14 5.74 4.76
CA VAL A 220 24.19 6.28 6.13
C VAL A 220 25.62 6.23 6.68
N THR A 221 26.35 5.14 6.45
CA THR A 221 27.74 4.99 6.89
C THR A 221 28.67 6.05 6.27
N HIS A 222 28.38 6.47 5.04
CA HIS A 222 29.10 7.55 4.36
C HIS A 222 28.56 8.95 4.65
N GLY A 223 27.55 9.09 5.50
CA GLY A 223 26.90 10.37 5.82
C GLY A 223 26.03 10.92 4.68
N ASP A 224 25.73 10.10 3.67
CA ASP A 224 24.85 10.45 2.55
C ASP A 224 23.38 10.24 2.94
N LEU A 225 22.63 11.32 3.06
CA LEU A 225 21.20 11.34 3.35
C LEU A 225 20.34 11.73 2.14
N SER A 226 20.91 11.72 0.93
CA SER A 226 20.21 12.10 -0.31
C SER A 226 19.03 11.19 -0.66
N PHE A 227 18.93 10.01 -0.05
CA PHE A 227 17.83 9.07 -0.19
C PHE A 227 16.57 9.46 0.58
N LEU A 228 16.65 10.49 1.43
CA LEU A 228 15.48 11.02 2.14
C LEU A 228 14.69 11.94 1.22
N HIS A 229 13.51 11.50 0.84
CA HIS A 229 12.56 12.35 0.15
C HIS A 229 11.90 13.34 1.13
N PRO A 230 11.49 14.52 0.67
CA PRO A 230 10.79 15.51 1.50
C PRO A 230 9.43 14.97 1.96
N ILE A 231 8.97 15.47 3.12
CA ILE A 231 7.68 15.05 3.74
C ILE A 231 6.51 15.33 2.79
N GLU A 232 6.64 16.36 1.98
CA GLU A 232 5.66 16.86 1.02
C GLU A 232 5.18 15.80 0.04
N ILE A 233 6.02 14.83 -0.32
CA ILE A 233 5.59 13.73 -1.20
C ILE A 233 4.49 12.85 -0.56
N GLY A 234 4.43 12.79 0.76
CA GLY A 234 3.42 12.02 1.50
C GLY A 234 2.02 12.63 1.45
N THR A 235 1.85 13.82 0.86
CA THR A 235 0.52 14.43 0.68
C THR A 235 -0.28 13.80 -0.44
N GLY A 236 0.38 13.09 -1.37
CA GLY A 236 -0.28 12.37 -2.46
C GLY A 236 -1.26 13.23 -3.24
N ASP A 237 -2.47 12.74 -3.39
CA ASP A 237 -3.56 13.39 -4.14
C ASP A 237 -4.36 14.42 -3.31
N LEU A 238 -3.92 14.76 -2.08
CA LEU A 238 -4.61 15.79 -1.31
C LEU A 238 -4.59 17.13 -2.05
N GLU A 239 -5.74 17.79 -2.08
CA GLU A 239 -5.82 19.16 -2.61
C GLU A 239 -4.89 20.08 -1.83
N LYS A 240 -4.12 20.90 -2.55
CA LYS A 240 -3.09 21.78 -1.97
C LYS A 240 -3.59 23.21 -1.87
N VAL A 241 -3.33 23.84 -0.74
CA VAL A 241 -3.61 25.26 -0.51
C VAL A 241 -2.33 25.95 -0.04
N GLU A 242 -2.08 27.15 -0.57
CA GLU A 242 -0.98 28.00 -0.10
C GLU A 242 -1.53 28.96 0.96
N LEU A 243 -0.89 29.00 2.13
CA LEU A 243 -1.30 29.83 3.25
C LEU A 243 -0.57 31.18 3.26
N THR A 244 -1.22 32.20 3.77
CA THR A 244 -0.56 33.46 4.16
C THR A 244 0.21 33.31 5.47
N VAL A 245 1.10 34.25 5.78
CA VAL A 245 1.87 34.23 7.04
C VAL A 245 0.96 34.31 8.28
N GLU A 246 -0.15 35.03 8.19
CA GLU A 246 -1.16 35.17 9.25
C GLU A 246 -1.86 33.82 9.48
N GLU A 247 -2.28 33.13 8.40
CA GLU A 247 -2.92 31.81 8.48
C GLU A 247 -1.97 30.75 9.03
N VAL A 248 -0.67 30.81 8.66
CA VAL A 248 0.36 29.95 9.26
C VAL A 248 0.40 30.12 10.77
N GLY A 249 0.36 31.39 11.26
CA GLY A 249 0.32 31.70 12.68
C GLY A 249 -0.89 31.08 13.40
N GLU A 250 -2.08 31.16 12.78
CA GLU A 250 -3.31 30.59 13.33
C GLU A 250 -3.25 29.04 13.36
N VAL A 251 -2.80 28.44 12.26
CA VAL A 251 -2.66 26.96 12.13
C VAL A 251 -1.65 26.42 13.14
N GLN A 252 -0.55 27.14 13.38
CA GLN A 252 0.49 26.74 14.32
C GLN A 252 -0.02 26.58 15.75
N VAL A 253 -0.96 27.42 16.17
CA VAL A 253 -1.59 27.36 17.50
C VAL A 253 -2.89 26.57 17.53
N GLY A 254 -3.21 25.87 16.44
CA GLY A 254 -4.35 24.95 16.36
C GLY A 254 -5.69 25.64 16.10
N ARG A 255 -5.70 26.90 15.66
CA ARG A 255 -6.93 27.63 15.35
C ARG A 255 -7.47 27.27 13.97
N PHE A 256 -8.76 27.56 13.77
CA PHE A 256 -9.46 27.41 12.52
C PHE A 256 -9.13 28.54 11.57
N ILE A 257 -9.05 28.23 10.28
CA ILE A 257 -8.89 29.21 9.21
C ILE A 257 -9.95 29.02 8.13
N PRO A 258 -10.39 30.10 7.45
CA PRO A 258 -11.23 29.98 6.27
C PRO A 258 -10.37 29.55 5.07
N VAL A 259 -10.85 28.58 4.31
CA VAL A 259 -10.24 28.17 3.04
C VAL A 259 -11.38 27.88 2.06
N GLU A 260 -11.27 28.41 0.84
CA GLU A 260 -12.23 28.16 -0.23
C GLU A 260 -11.96 26.78 -0.86
N SER A 261 -12.57 25.74 -0.31
CA SER A 261 -12.53 24.37 -0.84
C SER A 261 -13.69 23.55 -0.32
N GLU A 262 -14.07 22.53 -1.12
CA GLU A 262 -15.04 21.51 -0.71
C GLU A 262 -14.38 20.22 -0.25
N ALA A 263 -13.06 20.09 -0.37
CA ALA A 263 -12.34 18.90 0.03
C ALA A 263 -12.43 18.67 1.55
N ARG A 264 -12.62 17.42 1.94
CA ARG A 264 -12.65 17.03 3.36
C ARG A 264 -11.32 17.29 4.07
N GLU A 265 -10.22 17.09 3.36
CA GLU A 265 -8.85 17.27 3.84
C GLU A 265 -8.02 18.01 2.81
N LEU A 266 -7.15 18.88 3.28
CA LEU A 266 -6.25 19.71 2.48
C LEU A 266 -4.81 19.58 2.96
N ALA A 267 -3.87 19.62 2.05
CA ALA A 267 -2.46 19.83 2.34
C ALA A 267 -2.13 21.31 2.27
N ALA A 268 -1.87 21.94 3.41
CA ALA A 268 -1.58 23.36 3.53
C ALA A 268 -0.08 23.62 3.45
N PHE A 269 0.30 24.50 2.53
CA PHE A 269 1.69 24.87 2.23
C PHE A 269 1.95 26.32 2.57
N TYR A 270 3.20 26.62 2.83
CA TYR A 270 3.75 27.97 2.89
C TYR A 270 5.15 27.96 2.30
N GLN A 271 5.39 28.79 1.27
CA GLN A 271 6.66 28.86 0.54
C GLN A 271 7.18 27.47 0.09
N GLY A 272 6.27 26.63 -0.42
CA GLY A 272 6.58 25.28 -0.91
C GLY A 272 6.88 24.25 0.17
N LYS A 273 6.69 24.57 1.45
CA LYS A 273 6.84 23.64 2.58
C LYS A 273 5.50 23.26 3.16
N LEU A 274 5.34 21.98 3.48
CA LEU A 274 4.13 21.49 4.14
C LEU A 274 4.04 22.03 5.57
N VAL A 275 3.00 22.83 5.81
CA VAL A 275 2.68 23.43 7.11
C VAL A 275 1.80 22.50 7.93
N ALA A 276 0.71 22.02 7.32
CA ALA A 276 -0.27 21.21 8.01
C ALA A 276 -1.11 20.36 7.04
N ILE A 277 -1.74 19.32 7.56
CA ILE A 277 -2.94 18.75 6.96
C ILE A 277 -4.13 19.35 7.71
N LEU A 278 -5.05 19.93 6.95
CA LEU A 278 -6.26 20.57 7.44
C LEU A 278 -7.47 19.65 7.21
N GLU A 279 -8.42 19.67 8.11
CA GLU A 279 -9.70 18.95 8.02
C GLU A 279 -10.86 19.93 8.05
N LYS A 280 -11.81 19.79 7.11
CA LYS A 280 -13.04 20.61 7.04
C LYS A 280 -13.91 20.38 8.25
N ARG A 281 -14.37 21.47 8.87
CA ARG A 281 -15.32 21.52 9.98
C ARG A 281 -16.31 22.65 9.72
N GLU A 282 -17.49 22.31 9.27
CA GLU A 282 -18.48 23.28 8.80
C GLU A 282 -17.91 24.13 7.64
N GLU A 283 -17.84 25.44 7.82
CA GLU A 283 -17.33 26.42 6.83
C GLU A 283 -15.83 26.72 6.99
N LEU A 284 -15.15 26.14 7.99
CA LEU A 284 -13.76 26.41 8.32
C LEU A 284 -12.92 25.13 8.29
N TYR A 285 -11.61 25.30 8.27
CA TYR A 285 -10.64 24.22 8.34
C TYR A 285 -9.85 24.26 9.65
N LYS A 286 -9.72 23.10 10.28
CA LYS A 286 -8.94 22.89 11.49
C LYS A 286 -7.66 22.12 11.17
N PRO A 287 -6.49 22.50 11.73
CA PRO A 287 -5.28 21.68 11.60
C PRO A 287 -5.46 20.33 12.29
N ARG A 288 -5.34 19.25 11.49
CA ARG A 288 -5.34 17.86 11.95
C ARG A 288 -3.94 17.37 12.29
N LYS A 289 -2.94 17.80 11.49
CA LYS A 289 -1.51 17.55 11.68
C LYS A 289 -0.74 18.81 11.37
N VAL A 290 0.19 19.20 12.22
CA VAL A 290 1.06 20.40 12.02
C VAL A 290 2.51 19.93 11.90
N PHE A 291 3.22 20.39 10.86
CA PHE A 291 4.58 19.96 10.52
C PHE A 291 5.63 21.06 10.73
N LEU A 292 5.21 22.27 11.06
CA LEU A 292 6.07 23.44 11.22
C LEU A 292 7.30 23.15 12.07
N THR A 293 8.44 23.65 11.59
CA THR A 293 9.66 23.91 12.35
C THR A 293 9.81 25.40 12.55
N GLU A 294 10.45 25.85 13.63
CA GLU A 294 10.75 27.25 13.91
C GLU A 294 11.48 27.97 12.76
N SER A 295 12.12 27.19 11.85
CA SER A 295 12.84 27.74 10.68
C SER A 295 11.97 28.15 9.50
N VAL A 296 10.65 27.97 9.54
CA VAL A 296 9.73 28.37 8.44
C VAL A 296 9.24 29.81 8.62
N LEU A 297 9.42 30.40 9.81
CA LEU A 297 9.00 31.75 10.16
C LEU A 297 10.17 32.77 10.23
N GLN A 298 11.39 32.32 9.90
CA GLN A 298 12.57 33.17 9.75
C GLN A 298 12.90 33.39 8.26
#